data_767a3f5c8780811c761c18960d295810
#
_entry.id   767a3f5c8780811c761c18960d295810
#
_cell.length_a   1.000
_cell.length_b   1.000
_cell.length_c   1.000
_cell.angle_alpha   90.00
_cell.angle_beta   90.00
_cell.angle_gamma   90.00
#
_symmetry.space_group_name_H-M   'P 1'
#
loop_
_entity.id
_entity.type
_entity.pdbx_description
1 polymer ?
#
loop_
_entity_poly.entity_id
_entity_poly.type
_entity_poly.pdbx_seq_one_letter_code
_entity_poly.pdbx_strand_id
1 'polypeptide(L)'
;SSDLLLAQANQRELIRTQPVADSAGECPLSDVVRVRNFGPVGLNGSFLASCPLALSSALFISQQARPLTKRYTGSDLARIDHLGSFACRNIYHRPDARRSEHATAEALDIAAFRLANGERVTVLNGWKAATTQPWLKAMLAASCGYYGNGLGPEYNAAHANHFHLGMRGFGLCR
;
A
#
# COMPACT_ATOMS: atom_id res chain seq x y z
N SER A 1 1.97 17.07 13.61
CA SER A 1 2.47 16.86 12.25
C SER A 1 2.56 15.37 11.95
N SER A 2 2.53 15.00 10.67
CA SER A 2 2.64 13.59 10.25
C SER A 2 3.96 12.96 10.68
N ASP A 3 5.03 13.75 10.77
CA ASP A 3 6.37 13.29 11.20
C ASP A 3 6.36 12.80 12.65
N LEU A 4 5.70 13.53 13.53
CA LEU A 4 5.59 13.14 14.94
C LEU A 4 4.78 11.83 15.08
N LEU A 5 3.67 11.72 14.35
CA LEU A 5 2.85 10.51 14.36
C LEU A 5 3.60 9.31 13.75
N LEU A 6 4.39 9.53 12.71
CA LEU A 6 5.22 8.48 12.13
C LEU A 6 6.31 8.03 13.10
N ALA A 7 6.94 8.97 13.82
CA ALA A 7 7.91 8.64 14.88
C ALA A 7 7.27 7.79 15.99
N GLN A 8 6.05 8.13 16.41
CA GLN A 8 5.30 7.32 17.38
C GLN A 8 4.96 5.92 16.85
N ALA A 9 4.59 5.80 15.56
CA ALA A 9 4.33 4.51 14.93
C ALA A 9 5.58 3.62 14.88
N ASN A 10 6.76 4.21 14.62
CA ASN A 10 8.05 3.52 14.71
C ASN A 10 8.35 3.05 16.15
N GLN A 11 8.14 3.90 17.14
CA GLN A 11 8.34 3.53 18.55
C GLN A 11 7.43 2.39 19.00
N ARG A 12 6.20 2.33 18.48
CA ARG A 12 5.25 1.25 18.75
C ARG A 12 5.46 0.01 17.88
N GLU A 13 6.50 0.01 17.07
CA GLU A 13 6.84 -1.09 16.16
C GLU A 13 5.72 -1.45 15.16
N LEU A 14 4.92 -0.46 14.78
CA LEU A 14 3.89 -0.60 13.74
C LEU A 14 4.48 -0.47 12.33
N ILE A 15 5.63 0.17 12.23
CA ILE A 15 6.38 0.38 10.99
C ILE A 15 7.86 0.55 11.34
N ARG A 16 8.73 0.17 10.41
CA ARG A 16 10.16 0.50 10.47
C ARG A 16 10.51 1.34 9.26
N THR A 17 10.94 2.57 9.50
CA THR A 17 11.34 3.51 8.46
C THR A 17 12.78 3.96 8.64
N GLN A 18 13.40 4.39 7.54
CA GLN A 18 14.72 5.02 7.52
C GLN A 18 14.62 6.35 6.76
N PRO A 19 15.31 7.40 7.22
CA PRO A 19 15.38 8.66 6.49
C PRO A 19 16.05 8.45 5.14
N VAL A 20 15.66 9.26 4.17
CA VAL A 20 16.21 9.28 2.81
C VAL A 20 16.55 10.71 2.47
N ALA A 21 17.72 10.94 1.87
CA ALA A 21 18.11 12.26 1.39
C ALA A 21 17.17 12.73 0.28
N ASP A 22 16.90 14.02 0.25
CA ASP A 22 16.15 14.64 -0.83
C ASP A 22 16.81 14.36 -2.18
N SER A 23 16.02 14.15 -3.20
CA SER A 23 16.50 13.92 -4.56
C SER A 23 16.11 15.09 -5.47
N ALA A 24 16.89 15.22 -6.55
CA ALA A 24 16.63 16.20 -7.61
C ALA A 24 16.19 15.46 -8.90
N GLY A 25 15.95 16.23 -9.97
CA GLY A 25 15.60 15.69 -11.26
C GLY A 25 14.16 16.00 -11.66
N GLU A 26 13.62 15.23 -12.58
CA GLU A 26 12.29 15.46 -13.15
C GLU A 26 11.16 15.20 -12.15
N CYS A 27 11.34 14.23 -11.25
CA CYS A 27 10.41 13.95 -10.15
C CYS A 27 11.18 14.03 -8.82
N PRO A 28 11.47 15.23 -8.32
CA PRO A 28 12.20 15.39 -7.07
C PRO A 28 11.38 14.87 -5.90
N LEU A 29 12.05 14.22 -4.97
CA LEU A 29 11.46 13.76 -3.71
C LEU A 29 12.08 14.52 -2.54
N SER A 30 11.24 15.01 -1.65
CA SER A 30 11.65 15.59 -0.38
C SER A 30 10.78 15.04 0.75
N ASP A 31 11.37 14.95 1.95
CA ASP A 31 10.69 14.46 3.16
C ASP A 31 10.08 13.06 2.99
N VAL A 32 10.70 12.19 2.19
CA VAL A 32 10.31 10.79 2.06
C VAL A 32 11.12 9.90 2.98
N VAL A 33 10.54 8.76 3.31
CA VAL A 33 11.20 7.72 4.10
C VAL A 33 11.26 6.42 3.31
N ARG A 34 12.19 5.56 3.66
CA ARG A 34 12.22 4.17 3.19
C ARG A 34 11.53 3.28 4.19
N VAL A 35 10.47 2.62 3.76
CA VAL A 35 9.72 1.67 4.58
C VAL A 35 10.35 0.30 4.45
N ARG A 36 10.72 -0.31 5.59
CA ARG A 36 11.37 -1.63 5.65
C ARG A 36 10.41 -2.77 5.98
N ASN A 37 9.47 -2.52 6.87
CA ASN A 37 8.44 -3.46 7.27
C ASN A 37 7.30 -2.73 7.99
N PHE A 38 6.22 -3.46 8.28
CA PHE A 38 5.10 -2.98 9.08
C PHE A 38 5.01 -3.80 10.38
N GLY A 39 6.02 -3.66 11.22
CA GLY A 39 6.13 -4.45 12.45
C GLY A 39 6.31 -5.94 12.13
N PRO A 40 5.39 -6.83 12.57
CA PRO A 40 5.49 -8.26 12.28
C PRO A 40 5.17 -8.63 10.83
N VAL A 41 4.68 -7.67 10.01
CA VAL A 41 4.38 -7.89 8.60
C VAL A 41 5.58 -7.47 7.76
N GLY A 42 6.21 -8.44 7.08
CA GLY A 42 7.33 -8.21 6.18
C GLY A 42 6.87 -7.69 4.81
N LEU A 43 7.87 -7.34 3.99
CA LEU A 43 7.69 -6.89 2.61
C LEU A 43 8.60 -7.72 1.69
N ASN A 44 8.22 -7.82 0.41
CA ASN A 44 9.10 -8.41 -0.61
C ASN A 44 10.30 -7.50 -0.97
N GLY A 45 10.28 -6.26 -0.54
CA GLY A 45 11.34 -5.27 -0.68
C GLY A 45 10.93 -3.97 -0.02
N SER A 46 11.90 -3.11 0.31
CA SER A 46 11.60 -1.78 0.83
C SER A 46 10.98 -0.89 -0.25
N PHE A 47 10.31 0.17 0.16
CA PHE A 47 9.79 1.17 -0.76
C PHE A 47 9.91 2.58 -0.19
N LEU A 48 9.94 3.57 -1.09
CA LEU A 48 9.92 4.98 -0.71
C LEU A 48 8.48 5.43 -0.46
N ALA A 49 8.27 6.22 0.57
CA ALA A 49 6.96 6.74 0.89
C ALA A 49 7.04 8.18 1.39
N SER A 50 6.10 9.01 0.96
CA SER A 50 5.80 10.24 1.69
C SER A 50 5.41 9.90 3.13
N CYS A 51 5.60 10.82 4.05
CA CYS A 51 5.22 10.61 5.44
C CYS A 51 3.72 10.25 5.59
N PRO A 52 2.78 10.93 4.90
CA PRO A 52 1.37 10.53 4.93
C PRO A 52 1.13 9.10 4.43
N LEU A 53 1.76 8.68 3.32
CA LEU A 53 1.61 7.31 2.81
C LEU A 53 2.13 6.27 3.82
N ALA A 54 3.30 6.52 4.40
CA ALA A 54 3.88 5.62 5.40
C ALA A 54 2.98 5.47 6.63
N LEU A 55 2.48 6.59 7.16
CA LEU A 55 1.60 6.59 8.34
C LEU A 55 0.25 5.91 8.06
N SER A 56 -0.42 6.27 6.97
CA SER A 56 -1.69 5.65 6.57
C SER A 56 -1.53 4.14 6.39
N SER A 57 -0.44 3.71 5.77
CA SER A 57 -0.15 2.29 5.58
C SER A 57 0.10 1.56 6.90
N ALA A 58 0.87 2.15 7.82
CA ALA A 58 1.09 1.57 9.14
C ALA A 58 -0.23 1.37 9.91
N LEU A 59 -1.08 2.37 9.89
CA LEU A 59 -2.38 2.33 10.57
C LEU A 59 -3.35 1.35 9.90
N PHE A 60 -3.46 1.38 8.58
CA PHE A 60 -4.29 0.43 7.83
C PHE A 60 -3.89 -1.02 8.13
N ILE A 61 -2.60 -1.33 8.03
CA ILE A 61 -2.12 -2.70 8.23
C ILE A 61 -2.35 -3.15 9.66
N SER A 62 -2.03 -2.32 10.64
CA SER A 62 -2.21 -2.63 12.06
C SER A 62 -3.69 -2.76 12.45
N GLN A 63 -4.53 -1.83 12.03
CA GLN A 63 -5.91 -1.72 12.52
C GLN A 63 -6.92 -2.49 11.69
N GLN A 64 -6.63 -2.79 10.42
CA GLN A 64 -7.57 -3.44 9.51
C GLN A 64 -6.99 -4.69 8.85
N ALA A 65 -5.88 -4.59 8.14
CA ALA A 65 -5.37 -5.69 7.31
C ALA A 65 -5.06 -6.94 8.14
N ARG A 66 -4.38 -6.77 9.27
CA ARG A 66 -4.05 -7.90 10.17
C ARG A 66 -5.30 -8.54 10.79
N PRO A 67 -6.23 -7.79 11.42
CA PRO A 67 -7.45 -8.36 11.97
C PRO A 67 -8.35 -9.01 10.91
N LEU A 68 -8.51 -8.39 9.74
CA LEU A 68 -9.31 -8.93 8.64
C LEU A 68 -8.71 -10.24 8.10
N THR A 69 -7.38 -10.29 7.94
CA THR A 69 -6.70 -11.50 7.50
C THR A 69 -6.94 -12.65 8.47
N LYS A 70 -6.76 -12.42 9.76
CA LYS A 70 -7.03 -13.44 10.79
C LYS A 70 -8.48 -13.91 10.78
N ARG A 71 -9.41 -12.96 10.67
CA ARG A 71 -10.84 -13.24 10.67
C ARG A 71 -11.27 -14.09 9.48
N TYR A 72 -10.82 -13.75 8.27
CA TYR A 72 -11.26 -14.42 7.05
C TYR A 72 -10.49 -15.70 6.73
N THR A 73 -9.21 -15.77 7.10
CA THR A 73 -8.34 -16.91 6.71
C THR A 73 -7.95 -17.82 7.87
N GLY A 74 -8.15 -17.38 9.11
CA GLY A 74 -7.68 -18.10 10.31
C GLY A 74 -6.17 -18.01 10.53
N SER A 75 -5.41 -17.39 9.63
CA SER A 75 -3.96 -17.26 9.71
C SER A 75 -3.54 -15.79 9.86
N ASP A 76 -2.36 -15.54 10.41
CA ASP A 76 -1.81 -14.19 10.50
C ASP A 76 -1.28 -13.73 9.16
N LEU A 77 -1.37 -12.41 8.91
CA LEU A 77 -0.69 -11.77 7.79
C LEU A 77 0.80 -11.71 8.07
N ALA A 78 1.60 -12.37 7.23
CA ALA A 78 3.05 -12.48 7.43
C ALA A 78 3.85 -11.53 6.52
N ARG A 79 3.40 -11.29 5.29
CA ARG A 79 4.11 -10.44 4.33
C ARG A 79 3.16 -9.83 3.30
N ILE A 80 3.49 -8.62 2.85
CA ILE A 80 2.86 -7.96 1.71
C ILE A 80 3.86 -7.90 0.56
N ASP A 81 3.44 -8.40 -0.60
CA ASP A 81 4.21 -8.27 -1.84
C ASP A 81 3.66 -7.10 -2.63
N HIS A 82 4.48 -6.07 -2.85
CA HIS A 82 4.11 -4.86 -3.57
C HIS A 82 4.86 -4.75 -4.90
N LEU A 83 4.31 -3.94 -5.80
CA LEU A 83 4.89 -3.63 -7.12
C LEU A 83 5.67 -2.30 -7.11
N GLY A 84 5.75 -1.64 -5.96
CA GLY A 84 6.44 -0.38 -5.78
C GLY A 84 5.52 0.78 -5.41
N SER A 85 6.15 1.90 -5.13
CA SER A 85 5.52 3.16 -4.72
C SER A 85 5.99 4.35 -5.54
N PHE A 86 7.26 4.34 -5.97
CA PHE A 86 7.86 5.46 -6.70
C PHE A 86 8.12 5.09 -8.16
N ALA A 87 7.56 5.89 -9.05
CA ALA A 87 7.82 5.84 -10.48
C ALA A 87 7.60 7.23 -11.08
N CYS A 88 8.66 7.78 -11.69
CA CYS A 88 8.60 9.10 -12.33
C CYS A 88 7.89 8.98 -13.69
N ARG A 89 6.58 9.09 -13.68
CA ARG A 89 5.75 8.97 -14.87
C ARG A 89 4.43 9.72 -14.74
N ASN A 90 3.80 10.00 -15.88
CA ASN A 90 2.43 10.47 -15.94
C ASN A 90 1.43 9.32 -15.79
N ILE A 91 0.18 9.63 -15.52
CA ILE A 91 -0.90 8.64 -15.43
C ILE A 91 -0.99 7.87 -16.75
N TYR A 92 -0.95 6.54 -16.68
CA TYR A 92 -0.94 5.61 -17.83
C TYR A 92 0.15 5.90 -18.86
N HIS A 93 1.28 6.51 -18.44
CA HIS A 93 2.40 6.89 -19.32
C HIS A 93 2.00 7.84 -20.46
N ARG A 94 0.86 8.52 -20.36
CA ARG A 94 0.40 9.48 -21.37
C ARG A 94 1.17 10.78 -21.25
N PRO A 95 1.75 11.32 -22.36
CA PRO A 95 2.61 12.50 -22.29
C PRO A 95 1.86 13.78 -21.88
N ASP A 96 0.57 13.86 -22.14
CA ASP A 96 -0.32 14.99 -21.83
C ASP A 96 -1.10 14.83 -20.52
N ALA A 97 -0.98 13.69 -19.84
CA ALA A 97 -1.62 13.46 -18.57
C ALA A 97 -0.83 14.08 -17.41
N ARG A 98 -1.52 14.36 -16.30
CA ARG A 98 -0.87 14.83 -15.07
C ARG A 98 0.05 13.73 -14.49
N ARG A 99 0.97 14.12 -13.61
CA ARG A 99 1.84 13.19 -12.89
C ARG A 99 1.02 12.20 -12.07
N SER A 100 1.46 10.95 -12.09
CA SER A 100 0.94 9.89 -11.24
C SER A 100 1.29 10.17 -9.76
N GLU A 101 0.49 9.65 -8.84
CA GLU A 101 0.80 9.66 -7.41
C GLU A 101 2.11 8.92 -7.10
N HIS A 102 2.49 7.97 -7.94
CA HIS A 102 3.79 7.30 -7.84
C HIS A 102 4.98 8.25 -8.08
N ALA A 103 4.79 9.33 -8.81
CA ALA A 103 5.86 10.30 -9.06
C ALA A 103 6.27 11.10 -7.82
N THR A 104 5.45 11.09 -6.78
CA THR A 104 5.69 11.76 -5.50
C THR A 104 5.77 10.79 -4.32
N ALA A 105 5.88 9.48 -4.58
CA ALA A 105 5.86 8.42 -3.57
C ALA A 105 4.62 8.48 -2.66
N GLU A 106 3.46 8.82 -3.24
CA GLU A 106 2.18 8.97 -2.54
C GLU A 106 1.18 7.84 -2.84
N ALA A 107 1.62 6.77 -3.49
CA ALA A 107 0.80 5.58 -3.71
C ALA A 107 1.62 4.30 -3.55
N LEU A 108 0.95 3.24 -3.13
CA LEU A 108 1.52 1.89 -3.01
C LEU A 108 0.65 0.92 -3.79
N ASP A 109 1.28 0.10 -4.64
CA ASP A 109 0.60 -0.97 -5.38
C ASP A 109 0.86 -2.31 -4.71
N ILE A 110 -0.18 -2.93 -4.16
CA ILE A 110 -0.11 -4.22 -3.48
C ILE A 110 -0.59 -5.33 -4.42
N ALA A 111 0.27 -6.32 -4.68
CA ALA A 111 -0.01 -7.42 -5.60
C ALA A 111 -0.41 -8.73 -4.90
N ALA A 112 0.07 -9.00 -3.69
CA ALA A 112 -0.20 -10.24 -2.99
C ALA A 112 -0.02 -10.11 -1.48
N PHE A 113 -0.65 -11.06 -0.78
CA PHE A 113 -0.53 -11.23 0.66
C PHE A 113 -0.02 -12.63 0.95
N ARG A 114 0.98 -12.76 1.83
CA ARG A 114 1.46 -14.04 2.35
C ARG A 114 0.96 -14.24 3.77
N LEU A 115 0.47 -15.44 4.03
CA LEU A 115 -0.03 -15.83 5.34
C LEU A 115 1.05 -16.58 6.12
N ALA A 116 0.94 -16.58 7.44
CA ALA A 116 1.87 -17.33 8.31
C ALA A 116 1.85 -18.83 8.06
N ASN A 117 0.76 -19.38 7.52
CA ASN A 117 0.66 -20.80 7.13
C ASN A 117 1.41 -21.13 5.82
N GLY A 118 2.06 -20.15 5.18
CA GLY A 118 2.82 -20.31 3.93
C GLY A 118 2.04 -20.05 2.65
N GLU A 119 0.73 -19.87 2.73
CA GLU A 119 -0.11 -19.55 1.56
C GLU A 119 0.19 -18.15 1.05
N ARG A 120 0.25 -18.00 -0.28
CA ARG A 120 0.37 -16.71 -0.97
C ARG A 120 -0.86 -16.48 -1.83
N VAL A 121 -1.59 -15.41 -1.55
CA VAL A 121 -2.79 -15.03 -2.29
C VAL A 121 -2.50 -13.77 -3.11
N THR A 122 -2.55 -13.89 -4.43
CA THR A 122 -2.41 -12.74 -5.32
C THR A 122 -3.75 -12.03 -5.49
N VAL A 123 -3.71 -10.72 -5.70
CA VAL A 123 -4.93 -9.97 -6.06
C VAL A 123 -5.52 -10.51 -7.36
N LEU A 124 -4.67 -10.78 -8.37
CA LEU A 124 -5.11 -11.27 -9.69
C LEU A 124 -5.96 -12.54 -9.61
N ASN A 125 -5.49 -13.56 -8.91
CA ASN A 125 -6.18 -14.84 -8.82
C ASN A 125 -7.16 -14.90 -7.65
N GLY A 126 -6.79 -14.31 -6.52
CA GLY A 126 -7.61 -14.31 -5.31
C GLY A 126 -8.91 -13.55 -5.46
N TRP A 127 -8.93 -12.50 -6.28
CA TRP A 127 -10.15 -11.75 -6.57
C TRP A 127 -11.20 -12.56 -7.32
N LYS A 128 -10.79 -13.57 -8.06
CA LYS A 128 -11.66 -14.46 -8.84
C LYS A 128 -12.05 -15.73 -8.09
N ALA A 129 -11.37 -16.04 -6.99
CA ALA A 129 -11.58 -17.27 -6.23
C ALA A 129 -12.64 -17.05 -5.13
N ALA A 130 -13.65 -17.90 -5.08
CA ALA A 130 -14.75 -17.79 -4.12
C ALA A 130 -14.27 -17.83 -2.66
N THR A 131 -13.16 -18.52 -2.37
CA THR A 131 -12.62 -18.64 -1.01
C THR A 131 -11.88 -17.40 -0.53
N THR A 132 -11.28 -16.62 -1.43
CA THR A 132 -10.44 -15.46 -1.07
C THR A 132 -11.05 -14.11 -1.45
N GLN A 133 -11.99 -14.10 -2.39
CA GLN A 133 -12.64 -12.85 -2.84
C GLN A 133 -13.28 -12.04 -1.71
N PRO A 134 -14.06 -12.63 -0.77
CA PRO A 134 -14.66 -11.85 0.31
C PRO A 134 -13.62 -11.15 1.20
N TRP A 135 -12.50 -11.82 1.48
CA TRP A 135 -11.40 -11.25 2.23
C TRP A 135 -10.73 -10.09 1.49
N LEU A 136 -10.37 -10.27 0.22
CA LEU A 136 -9.72 -9.24 -0.58
C LEU A 136 -10.64 -8.02 -0.78
N LYS A 137 -11.94 -8.24 -0.98
CA LYS A 137 -12.92 -7.14 -1.04
C LYS A 137 -13.00 -6.37 0.28
N ALA A 138 -13.00 -7.08 1.41
CA ALA A 138 -12.98 -6.44 2.72
C ALA A 138 -11.70 -5.64 2.96
N MET A 139 -10.56 -6.16 2.51
CA MET A 139 -9.26 -5.46 2.60
C MET A 139 -9.28 -4.15 1.80
N LEU A 140 -9.73 -4.18 0.55
CA LEU A 140 -9.83 -2.98 -0.28
C LEU A 140 -10.82 -1.97 0.30
N ALA A 141 -12.01 -2.41 0.70
CA ALA A 141 -13.01 -1.54 1.31
C ALA A 141 -12.49 -0.86 2.58
N ALA A 142 -11.82 -1.60 3.46
CA ALA A 142 -11.25 -1.04 4.68
C ALA A 142 -10.13 -0.03 4.41
N SER A 143 -9.34 -0.21 3.35
CA SER A 143 -8.27 0.72 2.98
C SER A 143 -8.79 2.14 2.72
N CYS A 144 -10.00 2.28 2.24
CA CYS A 144 -10.59 3.57 1.88
C CYS A 144 -10.83 4.52 3.06
N GLY A 145 -10.77 4.02 4.30
CA GLY A 145 -10.77 4.83 5.50
C GLY A 145 -9.41 5.43 5.88
N TYR A 146 -8.35 5.00 5.18
CA TYR A 146 -6.95 5.37 5.50
C TYR A 146 -6.26 6.11 4.35
N TYR A 147 -6.70 5.90 3.12
CA TYR A 147 -6.12 6.48 1.91
C TYR A 147 -7.15 7.41 1.24
N GLY A 148 -6.68 8.29 0.40
CA GLY A 148 -7.54 9.19 -0.37
C GLY A 148 -8.25 8.50 -1.53
N ASN A 149 -7.71 7.36 -1.99
CA ASN A 149 -8.32 6.50 -3.00
C ASN A 149 -7.81 5.06 -2.87
N GLY A 150 -8.64 4.12 -3.29
CA GLY A 150 -8.31 2.71 -3.36
C GLY A 150 -8.89 2.11 -4.64
N LEU A 151 -8.02 1.64 -5.53
CA LEU A 151 -8.42 1.12 -6.84
C LEU A 151 -7.99 -0.34 -6.94
N GLY A 152 -8.89 -1.18 -7.36
CA GLY A 152 -8.68 -2.61 -7.49
C GLY A 152 -9.24 -3.17 -8.80
N PRO A 153 -9.43 -4.50 -8.87
CA PRO A 153 -9.82 -5.18 -10.10
C PRO A 153 -11.15 -4.74 -10.73
N GLU A 154 -12.07 -4.20 -9.94
CA GLU A 154 -13.37 -3.71 -10.46
C GLU A 154 -13.29 -2.29 -11.02
N TYR A 155 -12.17 -1.59 -10.81
CA TYR A 155 -11.98 -0.24 -11.34
C TYR A 155 -11.73 -0.27 -12.85
N ASN A 156 -10.70 -0.99 -13.30
CA ASN A 156 -10.39 -1.22 -14.72
C ASN A 156 -9.37 -2.35 -14.89
N ALA A 157 -9.10 -2.74 -16.14
CA ALA A 157 -8.18 -3.83 -16.47
C ALA A 157 -6.74 -3.58 -16.01
N ALA A 158 -6.30 -2.32 -15.96
CA ALA A 158 -4.95 -1.96 -15.49
C ALA A 158 -4.74 -2.28 -14.00
N HIS A 159 -5.82 -2.41 -13.22
CA HIS A 159 -5.81 -2.73 -11.79
C HIS A 159 -6.22 -4.19 -11.50
N ALA A 160 -6.27 -5.06 -12.53
CA ALA A 160 -6.68 -6.46 -12.33
C ALA A 160 -5.77 -7.25 -11.39
N ASN A 161 -4.51 -6.88 -11.26
CA ASN A 161 -3.48 -7.62 -10.52
C ASN A 161 -2.96 -6.92 -9.26
N HIS A 162 -3.54 -5.79 -8.85
CA HIS A 162 -3.07 -5.07 -7.67
C HIS A 162 -4.13 -4.14 -7.08
N PHE A 163 -3.93 -3.77 -5.83
CA PHE A 163 -4.59 -2.64 -5.20
C PHE A 163 -3.69 -1.42 -5.31
N HIS A 164 -4.16 -0.37 -5.93
CA HIS A 164 -3.54 0.94 -5.89
C HIS A 164 -4.10 1.72 -4.71
N LEU A 165 -3.27 2.02 -3.74
CA LEU A 165 -3.64 2.75 -2.53
C LEU A 165 -2.92 4.10 -2.53
N GLY A 166 -3.65 5.17 -2.82
CA GLY A 166 -3.10 6.50 -3.05
C GLY A 166 -3.59 7.55 -2.06
N MET A 167 -2.80 8.59 -1.87
CA MET A 167 -3.09 9.64 -0.89
C MET A 167 -3.93 10.78 -1.45
N ARG A 168 -4.05 10.92 -2.78
CA ARG A 168 -4.91 11.96 -3.38
C ARG A 168 -6.38 11.72 -3.03
N GLY A 169 -7.03 12.77 -2.52
CA GLY A 169 -8.37 12.70 -1.96
C GLY A 169 -9.50 12.84 -2.96
N PHE A 170 -9.53 12.03 -4.04
CA PHE A 170 -10.69 12.01 -4.93
C PHE A 170 -11.77 10.99 -4.53
N GLY A 171 -11.56 10.26 -3.43
CA GLY A 171 -12.59 9.46 -2.76
C GLY A 171 -13.06 8.22 -3.52
N LEU A 172 -12.41 7.82 -4.61
CA LEU A 172 -12.78 6.62 -5.34
C LEU A 172 -12.28 5.37 -4.61
N CYS A 173 -13.19 4.41 -4.41
CA CYS A 173 -12.91 3.17 -3.69
C CYS A 173 -13.61 2.00 -4.38
N ARG A 174 -12.92 1.32 -5.33
CA ARG A 174 -13.44 0.13 -6.01
C ARG A 174 -12.39 -0.61 -6.85
#